data_4f0e17acf4c7f709d9195357425fc32b
#
_entry.id   4f0e17acf4c7f709d9195357425fc32b
#
_cell.length_a   1.000
_cell.length_b   1.000
_cell.length_c   1.000
_cell.angle_alpha   90.00
_cell.angle_beta   90.00
_cell.angle_gamma   90.00
#
_symmetry.space_group_name_H-M   'P 1'
#
loop_
_entity.id
_entity.type
_entity.pdbx_description
1 polymer ?
#
loop_
_entity_poly.entity_id
_entity_poly.type
_entity_poly.pdbx_seq_one_letter_code
_entity_poly.pdbx_strand_id
1 'polypeptide(L)'
;GHCPHQRPAPSRACDGPIVLVLAPTRELAVQIQQEITKFGRSSRIRNTCVYGGVPKGPQIRDLSRGVEVCIATPGRLIDMLEAGKTNLRRVTYLVLDEADRMLDMGFEPQIRKIIEQIRPDRQTLMWSATWPKEVRAMASDFLNDFIQVNIGSMDLSANHRITQIVEVVSDMEKRDRMIKHMEKVMDNKDNKILIFVGTKRVADEITRFLRQD
;
A
#
# COMPACT_ATOMS: atom_id res chain seq x y z
N GLY A 1 -20.18 -20.37 -7.60
CA GLY A 1 -21.06 -20.35 -6.45
C GLY A 1 -21.02 -18.97 -5.82
N HIS A 2 -22.17 -18.32 -5.70
CA HIS A 2 -22.35 -17.03 -5.09
C HIS A 2 -21.94 -17.05 -3.62
N CYS A 3 -21.03 -16.19 -3.20
CA CYS A 3 -20.86 -15.86 -1.79
C CYS A 3 -21.92 -14.82 -1.39
N PRO A 4 -22.74 -15.04 -0.37
CA PRO A 4 -23.73 -14.08 0.06
C PRO A 4 -23.07 -12.90 0.81
N HIS A 5 -23.57 -11.71 0.54
CA HIS A 5 -23.21 -10.46 1.21
C HIS A 5 -23.60 -10.52 2.69
N GLN A 6 -22.62 -10.70 3.55
CA GLN A 6 -22.76 -10.43 4.98
C GLN A 6 -21.42 -9.88 5.49
N ARG A 7 -21.49 -8.96 6.49
CA ARG A 7 -20.41 -8.28 7.25
C ARG A 7 -19.03 -8.90 7.08
N PRO A 8 -17.91 -8.13 7.20
CA PRO A 8 -16.58 -8.70 7.07
C PRO A 8 -16.40 -9.84 8.07
N ALA A 9 -16.86 -11.00 7.67
CA ALA A 9 -16.51 -12.25 8.30
C ALA A 9 -15.01 -12.42 8.18
N PRO A 10 -14.33 -13.09 9.12
CA PRO A 10 -12.93 -13.42 8.99
C PRO A 10 -12.68 -13.98 7.59
N SER A 11 -11.64 -13.50 6.90
CA SER A 11 -11.33 -13.89 5.52
C SER A 11 -11.33 -15.42 5.40
N ARG A 12 -12.16 -15.92 4.49
CA ARG A 12 -12.20 -17.36 4.17
C ARG A 12 -11.02 -17.67 3.25
N ALA A 13 -10.63 -18.91 3.18
CA ALA A 13 -9.53 -19.40 2.35
C ALA A 13 -9.61 -19.02 0.85
N CYS A 14 -10.79 -18.65 0.35
CA CYS A 14 -11.02 -18.20 -1.04
C CYS A 14 -10.92 -16.67 -1.21
N ASP A 15 -10.83 -15.91 -0.11
CA ASP A 15 -10.85 -14.46 -0.15
C ASP A 15 -9.43 -13.90 -0.14
N GLY A 16 -9.11 -13.05 -1.12
CA GLY A 16 -7.89 -12.27 -1.14
C GLY A 16 -7.93 -11.13 -0.11
N PRO A 17 -6.85 -10.38 0.02
CA PRO A 17 -6.76 -9.28 0.97
C PRO A 17 -7.70 -8.13 0.62
N ILE A 18 -8.01 -7.31 1.63
CA ILE A 18 -8.73 -6.03 1.50
C ILE A 18 -7.75 -4.89 1.29
N VAL A 19 -6.60 -4.96 1.97
CA VAL A 19 -5.51 -3.98 1.88
C VAL A 19 -4.31 -4.63 1.21
N LEU A 20 -3.80 -3.97 0.19
CA LEU A 20 -2.54 -4.34 -0.46
C LEU A 20 -1.53 -3.21 -0.29
N VAL A 21 -0.35 -3.57 0.22
CA VAL A 21 0.79 -2.66 0.32
C VAL A 21 1.89 -3.19 -0.59
N LEU A 22 2.31 -2.39 -1.56
CA LEU A 22 3.48 -2.69 -2.41
C LEU A 22 4.71 -1.97 -1.90
N ALA A 23 5.81 -2.68 -1.80
CA ALA A 23 7.09 -2.18 -1.35
C ALA A 23 8.21 -2.67 -2.28
N PRO A 24 9.28 -1.88 -2.48
CA PRO A 24 10.34 -2.24 -3.42
C PRO A 24 11.22 -3.40 -2.94
N THR A 25 11.36 -3.59 -1.64
CA THR A 25 12.31 -4.54 -1.07
C THR A 25 11.68 -5.39 0.02
N ARG A 26 12.26 -6.58 0.21
CA ARG A 26 11.94 -7.47 1.32
C ARG A 26 12.05 -6.77 2.68
N GLU A 27 13.12 -6.01 2.88
CA GLU A 27 13.39 -5.33 4.14
C GLU A 27 12.30 -4.34 4.50
N LEU A 28 11.87 -3.52 3.53
CA LEU A 28 10.78 -2.58 3.74
C LEU A 28 9.45 -3.31 3.96
N ALA A 29 9.16 -4.35 3.19
CA ALA A 29 7.94 -5.14 3.34
C ALA A 29 7.85 -5.74 4.76
N VAL A 30 8.93 -6.29 5.27
CA VAL A 30 8.99 -6.85 6.63
C VAL A 30 8.83 -5.77 7.70
N GLN A 31 9.41 -4.59 7.50
CA GLN A 31 9.23 -3.46 8.43
C GLN A 31 7.77 -3.01 8.50
N ILE A 32 7.12 -2.87 7.35
CA ILE A 32 5.69 -2.53 7.28
C ILE A 32 4.85 -3.61 7.96
N GLN A 33 5.15 -4.87 7.72
CA GLN A 33 4.46 -5.99 8.37
C GLN A 33 4.56 -5.91 9.89
N GLN A 34 5.74 -5.64 10.42
CA GLN A 34 5.95 -5.51 11.86
C GLN A 34 5.07 -4.41 12.47
N GLU A 35 4.95 -3.27 11.78
CA GLU A 35 4.10 -2.17 12.22
C GLU A 35 2.63 -2.55 12.20
N ILE A 36 2.16 -3.14 11.11
CA ILE A 36 0.77 -3.58 10.98
C ILE A 36 0.42 -4.64 12.01
N THR A 37 1.35 -5.54 12.33
CA THR A 37 1.16 -6.58 13.34
C THR A 37 0.93 -5.98 14.73
N LYS A 38 1.64 -4.91 15.09
CA LYS A 38 1.42 -4.21 16.37
C LYS A 38 -0.01 -3.69 16.51
N PHE A 39 -0.60 -3.18 15.43
CA PHE A 39 -1.98 -2.71 15.40
C PHE A 39 -2.98 -3.85 15.33
N GLY A 40 -2.68 -4.90 14.60
CA GLY A 40 -3.56 -6.04 14.39
C GLY A 40 -3.85 -6.86 15.64
N ARG A 41 -3.02 -6.76 16.68
CA ARG A 41 -3.18 -7.52 17.93
C ARG A 41 -4.48 -7.22 18.67
N SER A 42 -4.94 -5.98 18.65
CA SER A 42 -6.19 -5.56 19.31
C SER A 42 -7.42 -5.72 18.42
N SER A 43 -7.25 -5.74 17.10
CA SER A 43 -8.34 -5.72 16.12
C SER A 43 -8.59 -7.04 15.40
N ARG A 44 -7.78 -8.08 15.67
CA ARG A 44 -7.81 -9.39 14.99
C ARG A 44 -7.61 -9.32 13.48
N ILE A 45 -6.91 -8.30 13.00
CA ILE A 45 -6.53 -8.16 11.59
C ILE A 45 -5.34 -9.07 11.31
N ARG A 46 -5.51 -9.95 10.33
CA ARG A 46 -4.44 -10.85 9.88
C ARG A 46 -3.69 -10.22 8.72
N ASN A 47 -2.39 -10.40 8.72
CA ASN A 47 -1.53 -9.94 7.64
C ASN A 47 -0.55 -11.03 7.20
N THR A 48 -0.06 -10.90 5.99
CA THR A 48 1.05 -11.69 5.49
C THR A 48 1.99 -10.83 4.67
N CYS A 49 3.23 -11.28 4.54
CA CYS A 49 4.26 -10.64 3.76
C CYS A 49 4.70 -11.57 2.63
N VAL A 50 4.67 -11.07 1.40
CA VAL A 50 4.95 -11.84 0.18
C VAL A 50 6.12 -11.20 -0.54
N TYR A 51 7.27 -11.88 -0.56
CA TYR A 51 8.51 -11.37 -1.15
C TYR A 51 9.38 -12.49 -1.71
N GLY A 52 10.27 -12.13 -2.64
CA GLY A 52 11.19 -13.04 -3.29
C GLY A 52 12.41 -13.42 -2.46
N GLY A 53 13.22 -14.35 -2.99
CA GLY A 53 14.47 -14.78 -2.37
C GLY A 53 14.32 -15.82 -1.25
N VAL A 54 13.12 -16.31 -1.00
CA VAL A 54 12.80 -17.35 -0.02
C VAL A 54 11.82 -18.36 -0.60
N PRO A 55 11.71 -19.56 -0.01
CA PRO A 55 10.72 -20.56 -0.48
C PRO A 55 9.30 -20.03 -0.45
N LYS A 56 8.50 -20.38 -1.46
CA LYS A 56 7.10 -19.95 -1.61
C LYS A 56 6.13 -20.62 -0.64
N GLY A 57 6.44 -21.81 -0.18
CA GLY A 57 5.52 -22.65 0.61
C GLY A 57 4.89 -21.98 1.81
N PRO A 58 5.68 -21.37 2.72
CA PRO A 58 5.13 -20.66 3.87
C PRO A 58 4.21 -19.50 3.50
N GLN A 59 4.57 -18.74 2.46
CA GLN A 59 3.76 -17.62 1.97
C GLN A 59 2.45 -18.11 1.36
N ILE A 60 2.48 -19.20 0.60
CA ILE A 60 1.27 -19.83 0.06
C ILE A 60 0.35 -20.29 1.19
N ARG A 61 0.88 -20.90 2.24
CA ARG A 61 0.09 -21.31 3.39
C ARG A 61 -0.59 -20.14 4.08
N ASP A 62 0.12 -19.03 4.28
CA ASP A 62 -0.46 -17.84 4.89
C ASP A 62 -1.58 -17.26 4.03
N LEU A 63 -1.37 -17.17 2.72
CA LEU A 63 -2.40 -16.70 1.79
C LEU A 63 -3.63 -17.62 1.77
N SER A 64 -3.42 -18.94 1.84
CA SER A 64 -4.52 -19.92 1.82
C SER A 64 -5.38 -19.89 3.08
N ARG A 65 -4.83 -19.46 4.21
CA ARG A 65 -5.61 -19.23 5.45
C ARG A 65 -6.50 -17.99 5.36
N GLY A 66 -6.25 -17.11 4.39
CA GLY A 66 -6.90 -15.83 4.24
C GLY A 66 -6.31 -14.75 5.14
N VAL A 67 -6.10 -13.59 4.58
CA VAL A 67 -5.57 -12.40 5.27
C VAL A 67 -6.34 -11.16 4.85
N GLU A 68 -6.45 -10.20 5.74
CA GLU A 68 -7.06 -8.90 5.44
C GLU A 68 -6.03 -7.96 4.80
N VAL A 69 -4.76 -8.06 5.20
CA VAL A 69 -3.66 -7.22 4.73
C VAL A 69 -2.57 -8.07 4.10
N CYS A 70 -2.18 -7.75 2.89
CA CYS A 70 -1.02 -8.33 2.21
C CYS A 70 0.01 -7.23 1.95
N ILE A 71 1.23 -7.44 2.43
CA ILE A 71 2.38 -6.58 2.13
C ILE A 71 3.28 -7.37 1.17
N ALA A 72 3.58 -6.80 0.01
CA ALA A 72 4.25 -7.57 -1.04
C ALA A 72 5.31 -6.77 -1.78
N THR A 73 6.33 -7.47 -2.25
CA THR A 73 7.14 -7.00 -3.37
C THR A 73 6.48 -7.39 -4.69
N PRO A 74 6.57 -6.56 -5.74
CA PRO A 74 5.77 -6.75 -6.96
C PRO A 74 5.98 -8.11 -7.65
N GLY A 75 7.22 -8.56 -7.79
CA GLY A 75 7.53 -9.79 -8.53
C GLY A 75 6.93 -11.05 -7.89
N ARG A 76 7.11 -11.24 -6.60
CA ARG A 76 6.56 -12.41 -5.88
C ARG A 76 5.03 -12.37 -5.84
N LEU A 77 4.44 -11.18 -5.71
CA LEU A 77 2.98 -11.06 -5.73
C LEU A 77 2.41 -11.52 -7.08
N ILE A 78 3.04 -11.14 -8.18
CA ILE A 78 2.62 -11.61 -9.52
C ILE A 78 2.71 -13.14 -9.60
N ASP A 79 3.78 -13.74 -9.11
CA ASP A 79 3.90 -15.19 -9.07
C ASP A 79 2.71 -15.85 -8.34
N MET A 80 2.31 -15.29 -7.21
CA MET A 80 1.17 -15.79 -6.43
C MET A 80 -0.16 -15.61 -7.16
N LEU A 81 -0.34 -14.48 -7.85
CA LEU A 81 -1.54 -14.20 -8.64
C LEU A 81 -1.64 -15.14 -9.85
N GLU A 82 -0.55 -15.33 -10.59
CA GLU A 82 -0.49 -16.24 -11.74
C GLU A 82 -0.69 -17.70 -11.36
N ALA A 83 -0.19 -18.10 -10.19
CA ALA A 83 -0.39 -19.45 -9.67
C ALA A 83 -1.78 -19.66 -9.01
N GLY A 84 -2.63 -18.64 -8.98
CA GLY A 84 -3.96 -18.71 -8.37
C GLY A 84 -3.96 -18.88 -6.85
N LYS A 85 -2.86 -18.49 -6.17
CA LYS A 85 -2.71 -18.61 -4.72
C LYS A 85 -3.38 -17.48 -3.95
N THR A 86 -3.67 -16.39 -4.61
CA THR A 86 -4.42 -15.24 -4.10
C THR A 86 -5.09 -14.50 -5.24
N ASN A 87 -5.94 -13.55 -4.91
CA ASN A 87 -6.55 -12.62 -5.87
C ASN A 87 -6.70 -11.24 -5.23
N LEU A 88 -6.99 -10.24 -6.05
CA LEU A 88 -7.09 -8.84 -5.64
C LEU A 88 -8.52 -8.29 -5.74
N ARG A 89 -9.53 -9.18 -5.80
CA ARG A 89 -10.93 -8.79 -6.01
C ARG A 89 -11.52 -7.98 -4.86
N ARG A 90 -11.08 -8.24 -3.63
CA ARG A 90 -11.55 -7.52 -2.43
C ARG A 90 -10.73 -6.28 -2.12
N VAL A 91 -9.64 -6.03 -2.82
CA VAL A 91 -8.78 -4.88 -2.53
C VAL A 91 -9.55 -3.59 -2.75
N THR A 92 -9.77 -2.85 -1.69
CA THR A 92 -10.37 -1.51 -1.68
C THR A 92 -9.39 -0.44 -1.23
N TYR A 93 -8.23 -0.86 -0.73
CA TYR A 93 -7.16 0.04 -0.30
C TYR A 93 -5.80 -0.45 -0.81
N LEU A 94 -5.16 0.40 -1.59
CA LEU A 94 -3.85 0.14 -2.17
C LEU A 94 -2.85 1.17 -1.65
N VAL A 95 -1.71 0.69 -1.19
CA VAL A 95 -0.58 1.53 -0.78
C VAL A 95 0.62 1.22 -1.67
N LEU A 96 1.18 2.25 -2.28
CA LEU A 96 2.46 2.20 -3.00
C LEU A 96 3.51 2.92 -2.16
N ASP A 97 4.35 2.16 -1.46
CA ASP A 97 5.40 2.73 -0.62
C ASP A 97 6.72 2.79 -1.37
N GLU A 98 7.43 3.91 -1.24
CA GLU A 98 8.64 4.21 -2.02
C GLU A 98 8.44 4.01 -3.53
N ALA A 99 7.43 4.66 -4.09
CA ALA A 99 7.06 4.51 -5.50
C ALA A 99 8.20 4.84 -6.47
N ASP A 100 8.98 5.89 -6.19
CA ASP A 100 10.16 6.26 -6.97
C ASP A 100 11.21 5.14 -6.99
N ARG A 101 11.45 4.51 -5.85
CA ARG A 101 12.39 3.39 -5.77
C ARG A 101 11.92 2.17 -6.53
N MET A 102 10.62 1.87 -6.49
CA MET A 102 10.06 0.78 -7.29
C MET A 102 10.26 1.02 -8.78
N LEU A 103 10.09 2.25 -9.25
CA LEU A 103 10.38 2.62 -10.64
C LEU A 103 11.86 2.48 -10.98
N ASP A 104 12.74 2.97 -10.12
CA ASP A 104 14.20 2.86 -10.30
C ASP A 104 14.66 1.41 -10.37
N MET A 105 14.00 0.51 -9.66
CA MET A 105 14.26 -0.93 -9.70
C MET A 105 13.62 -1.66 -10.88
N GLY A 106 12.91 -0.94 -11.75
CA GLY A 106 12.29 -1.50 -12.96
C GLY A 106 10.97 -2.22 -12.72
N PHE A 107 10.28 -1.96 -11.63
CA PHE A 107 9.02 -2.63 -11.28
C PHE A 107 7.77 -2.02 -11.91
N GLU A 108 7.90 -0.99 -12.75
CA GLU A 108 6.74 -0.35 -13.37
C GLU A 108 5.81 -1.34 -14.10
N PRO A 109 6.31 -2.25 -14.97
CA PRO A 109 5.43 -3.21 -15.64
C PRO A 109 4.66 -4.11 -14.66
N GLN A 110 5.33 -4.57 -13.61
CA GLN A 110 4.70 -5.40 -12.58
C GLN A 110 3.64 -4.64 -11.79
N ILE A 111 3.93 -3.40 -11.41
CA ILE A 111 2.96 -2.54 -10.70
C ILE A 111 1.72 -2.32 -11.56
N ARG A 112 1.89 -2.01 -12.85
CA ARG A 112 0.77 -1.82 -13.77
C ARG A 112 -0.08 -3.09 -13.89
N LYS A 113 0.55 -4.24 -14.03
CA LYS A 113 -0.13 -5.53 -14.09
C LYS A 113 -0.91 -5.86 -12.82
N ILE A 114 -0.37 -5.52 -11.65
CA ILE A 114 -1.04 -5.70 -10.37
C ILE A 114 -2.26 -4.77 -10.26
N ILE A 115 -2.09 -3.50 -10.56
CA ILE A 115 -3.15 -2.50 -10.42
C ILE A 115 -4.32 -2.75 -11.36
N GLU A 116 -4.07 -3.27 -12.56
CA GLU A 116 -5.12 -3.67 -13.51
C GLU A 116 -6.08 -4.71 -12.92
N GLN A 117 -5.64 -5.51 -11.96
CA GLN A 117 -6.44 -6.54 -11.30
C GLN A 117 -7.23 -6.02 -10.11
N ILE A 118 -7.03 -4.76 -9.73
CA ILE A 118 -7.71 -4.12 -8.61
C ILE A 118 -8.87 -3.30 -9.14
N ARG A 119 -10.00 -3.35 -8.44
CA ARG A 119 -11.20 -2.58 -8.80
C ARG A 119 -10.91 -1.08 -8.88
N PRO A 120 -11.56 -0.35 -9.81
CA PRO A 120 -11.34 1.10 -9.95
C PRO A 120 -11.80 1.92 -8.75
N ASP A 121 -12.84 1.47 -8.05
CA ASP A 121 -13.41 2.11 -6.87
C ASP A 121 -12.61 1.78 -5.60
N ARG A 122 -11.32 1.95 -5.69
CA ARG A 122 -10.38 1.76 -4.57
C ARG A 122 -9.92 3.10 -4.02
N GLN A 123 -9.44 3.09 -2.80
CA GLN A 123 -8.61 4.15 -2.25
C GLN A 123 -7.14 3.82 -2.51
N THR A 124 -6.36 4.80 -2.95
CA THR A 124 -4.94 4.60 -3.21
C THR A 124 -4.11 5.63 -2.45
N LEU A 125 -3.09 5.15 -1.76
CA LEU A 125 -2.11 5.95 -1.06
C LEU A 125 -0.75 5.72 -1.71
N MET A 126 -0.08 6.79 -2.10
CA MET A 126 1.26 6.71 -2.68
C MET A 126 2.26 7.51 -1.84
N TRP A 127 3.37 6.88 -1.51
CA TRP A 127 4.51 7.51 -0.85
C TRP A 127 5.70 7.52 -1.78
N SER A 128 6.30 8.69 -1.95
CA SER A 128 7.50 8.84 -2.78
C SER A 128 8.41 9.90 -2.17
N ALA A 129 9.70 9.62 -2.10
CA ALA A 129 10.69 10.58 -1.62
C ALA A 129 10.92 11.71 -2.64
N THR A 130 10.72 11.41 -3.92
CA THR A 130 10.90 12.32 -5.04
C THR A 130 9.65 12.35 -5.92
N TRP A 131 9.52 13.39 -6.74
CA TRP A 131 8.38 13.56 -7.63
C TRP A 131 8.83 13.79 -9.08
N PRO A 132 9.62 12.86 -9.67
CA PRO A 132 10.04 12.96 -11.05
C PRO A 132 8.88 12.70 -12.01
N LYS A 133 9.12 12.99 -13.29
CA LYS A 133 8.13 12.84 -14.36
C LYS A 133 7.53 11.42 -14.41
N GLU A 134 8.33 10.40 -14.19
CA GLU A 134 7.90 8.99 -14.22
C GLU A 134 6.95 8.66 -13.08
N VAL A 135 7.21 9.15 -11.88
CA VAL A 135 6.31 8.99 -10.72
C VAL A 135 5.00 9.75 -10.95
N ARG A 136 5.09 10.98 -11.48
CA ARG A 136 3.89 11.77 -11.84
C ARG A 136 3.05 11.08 -12.89
N ALA A 137 3.66 10.51 -13.91
CA ALA A 137 2.95 9.77 -14.96
C ALA A 137 2.23 8.55 -14.39
N MET A 138 2.91 7.79 -13.54
CA MET A 138 2.31 6.64 -12.86
C MET A 138 1.13 7.07 -11.98
N ALA A 139 1.29 8.13 -11.20
CA ALA A 139 0.22 8.67 -10.38
C ALA A 139 -0.98 9.10 -11.24
N SER A 140 -0.75 9.80 -12.33
CA SER A 140 -1.81 10.25 -13.24
C SER A 140 -2.55 9.10 -13.91
N ASP A 141 -1.86 8.00 -14.24
CA ASP A 141 -2.47 6.83 -14.88
C ASP A 141 -3.35 6.03 -13.91
N PHE A 142 -2.98 5.97 -12.64
CA PHE A 142 -3.69 5.15 -11.66
C PHE A 142 -4.68 5.94 -10.80
N LEU A 143 -4.61 7.25 -10.83
CA LEU A 143 -5.32 8.15 -9.95
C LEU A 143 -6.06 9.20 -10.78
N ASN A 144 -7.38 9.12 -10.83
CA ASN A 144 -8.18 10.08 -11.57
C ASN A 144 -8.20 11.46 -10.89
N ASP A 145 -8.41 11.49 -9.58
CA ASP A 145 -8.38 12.71 -8.77
C ASP A 145 -7.53 12.44 -7.54
N PHE A 146 -6.42 13.13 -7.40
CA PHE A 146 -5.56 12.91 -6.24
C PHE A 146 -5.18 14.21 -5.55
N ILE A 147 -4.96 14.11 -4.24
CA ILE A 147 -4.43 15.18 -3.40
C ILE A 147 -2.95 14.91 -3.20
N GLN A 148 -2.11 15.86 -3.63
CA GLN A 148 -0.68 15.79 -3.39
C GLN A 148 -0.33 16.51 -2.10
N VAL A 149 0.36 15.82 -1.21
CA VAL A 149 0.89 16.40 0.03
C VAL A 149 2.41 16.40 -0.05
N ASN A 150 3.02 17.58 -0.09
CA ASN A 150 4.47 17.74 -0.07
C ASN A 150 4.95 17.89 1.38
N ILE A 151 5.78 16.96 1.83
CA ILE A 151 6.37 16.96 3.16
C ILE A 151 7.82 17.46 3.05
N GLY A 152 8.14 18.55 3.73
CA GLY A 152 9.51 19.08 3.80
C GLY A 152 9.94 19.98 2.63
N SER A 153 9.01 20.35 1.74
CA SER A 153 9.26 21.33 0.67
C SER A 153 8.11 22.33 0.62
N MET A 154 8.47 23.61 0.55
CA MET A 154 7.51 24.72 0.37
C MET A 154 7.26 25.06 -1.10
N ASP A 155 7.84 24.31 -2.03
CA ASP A 155 7.66 24.55 -3.45
C ASP A 155 6.31 24.01 -3.93
N LEU A 156 5.36 24.93 -4.01
CA LEU A 156 4.06 24.71 -4.62
C LEU A 156 4.19 24.77 -6.15
N SER A 157 4.44 23.65 -6.79
CA SER A 157 4.23 23.59 -8.23
C SER A 157 2.73 23.53 -8.51
N ALA A 158 2.18 24.60 -9.07
CA ALA A 158 0.78 24.69 -9.43
C ALA A 158 0.47 23.72 -10.56
N ASN A 159 -0.17 22.61 -10.25
CA ASN A 159 -0.85 21.79 -11.23
C ASN A 159 -2.37 21.97 -11.03
N HIS A 160 -3.05 22.51 -12.04
CA HIS A 160 -4.48 22.87 -11.96
C HIS A 160 -5.43 21.69 -11.73
N ARG A 161 -4.94 20.45 -11.76
CA ARG A 161 -5.74 19.23 -11.55
C ARG A 161 -5.52 18.57 -10.21
N ILE A 162 -4.62 19.12 -9.37
CA ILE A 162 -4.25 18.56 -8.08
C ILE A 162 -4.57 19.59 -7.01
N THR A 163 -5.40 19.24 -6.05
CA THR A 163 -5.52 20.01 -4.83
C THR A 163 -4.28 19.74 -3.99
N GLN A 164 -3.35 20.70 -3.96
CA GLN A 164 -2.13 20.58 -3.16
C GLN A 164 -2.44 21.03 -1.74
N ILE A 165 -2.33 20.11 -0.81
CA ILE A 165 -2.34 20.43 0.61
C ILE A 165 -0.89 20.31 1.08
N VAL A 166 -0.27 21.46 1.39
CA VAL A 166 1.05 21.48 2.04
C VAL A 166 0.80 21.36 3.54
N GLU A 167 1.04 20.19 4.07
CA GLU A 167 1.09 20.00 5.51
C GLU A 167 2.54 19.74 5.92
N VAL A 168 3.07 20.55 6.83
CA VAL A 168 4.28 20.21 7.56
C VAL A 168 3.86 19.19 8.61
N VAL A 169 3.88 17.92 8.21
CA VAL A 169 3.54 16.82 9.11
C VAL A 169 4.84 16.33 9.72
N SER A 170 4.93 16.31 11.04
CA SER A 170 6.03 15.64 11.73
C SER A 170 6.01 14.15 11.38
N ASP A 171 7.15 13.48 11.47
CA ASP A 171 7.26 12.04 11.18
C ASP A 171 6.29 11.19 12.01
N MET A 172 5.97 11.64 13.23
CA MET A 172 4.97 11.04 14.12
C MET A 172 3.55 11.14 13.54
N GLU A 173 3.18 12.29 13.00
CA GLU A 173 1.85 12.51 12.41
C GLU A 173 1.64 11.72 11.11
N LYS A 174 2.69 11.45 10.35
CA LYS A 174 2.62 10.62 9.15
C LYS A 174 2.18 9.19 9.47
N ARG A 175 2.74 8.60 10.50
CA ARG A 175 2.35 7.28 10.99
C ARG A 175 0.89 7.26 11.44
N ASP A 176 0.51 8.19 12.29
CA ASP A 176 -0.86 8.28 12.84
C ASP A 176 -1.88 8.47 11.71
N ARG A 177 -1.54 9.23 10.68
CA ARG A 177 -2.40 9.41 9.51
C ARG A 177 -2.51 8.15 8.66
N MET A 178 -1.43 7.44 8.44
CA MET A 178 -1.46 6.15 7.73
C MET A 178 -2.40 5.17 8.45
N ILE A 179 -2.31 5.10 9.76
CA ILE A 179 -3.16 4.24 10.58
C ILE A 179 -4.60 4.69 10.55
N LYS A 180 -4.88 5.97 10.72
CA LYS A 180 -6.24 6.53 10.65
C LYS A 180 -6.86 6.30 9.27
N HIS A 181 -6.07 6.37 8.20
CA HIS A 181 -6.54 6.06 6.85
C HIS A 181 -6.83 4.58 6.70
N MET A 182 -6.01 3.70 7.23
CA MET A 182 -6.27 2.26 7.23
C MET A 182 -7.53 1.91 8.02
N GLU A 183 -7.76 2.54 9.16
CA GLU A 183 -8.98 2.38 9.96
C GLU A 183 -10.22 2.89 9.22
N LYS A 184 -10.14 4.07 8.60
CA LYS A 184 -11.25 4.65 7.80
C LYS A 184 -11.62 3.81 6.60
N VAL A 185 -10.67 3.15 5.96
CA VAL A 185 -10.91 2.28 4.81
C VAL A 185 -11.68 1.04 5.19
N MET A 186 -11.49 0.56 6.40
CA MET A 186 -12.30 -0.55 6.93
C MET A 186 -13.73 -0.12 7.25
N ASP A 187 -13.96 1.19 7.48
CA ASP A 187 -15.25 1.74 7.88
C ASP A 187 -15.97 2.56 6.79
N ASN A 188 -15.28 3.07 5.77
CA ASN A 188 -15.84 4.04 4.83
C ASN A 188 -15.36 3.89 3.38
N LYS A 189 -16.32 4.09 2.46
CA LYS A 189 -16.13 4.01 1.00
C LYS A 189 -15.68 5.34 0.36
N ASP A 190 -15.00 6.22 1.08
CA ASP A 190 -14.50 7.48 0.51
C ASP A 190 -13.28 7.22 -0.38
N ASN A 191 -13.46 7.38 -1.69
CA ASN A 191 -12.45 7.23 -2.73
C ASN A 191 -11.46 8.40 -2.76
N LYS A 192 -10.83 8.72 -1.64
CA LYS A 192 -9.80 9.77 -1.59
C LYS A 192 -8.42 9.17 -1.76
N ILE A 193 -7.67 9.74 -2.67
CA ILE A 193 -6.31 9.33 -2.99
C ILE A 193 -5.35 10.34 -2.40
N LEU A 194 -4.43 9.88 -1.55
CA LEU A 194 -3.41 10.69 -0.93
C LEU A 194 -2.04 10.31 -1.47
N ILE A 195 -1.31 11.30 -1.96
CA ILE A 195 0.07 11.14 -2.38
C ILE A 195 0.96 11.93 -1.42
N PHE A 196 1.88 11.23 -0.77
CA PHE A 196 2.88 11.86 0.08
C PHE A 196 4.21 11.91 -0.65
N VAL A 197 4.73 13.11 -0.84
CA VAL A 197 6.04 13.34 -1.41
C VAL A 197 6.92 13.97 -0.33
N GLY A 198 8.01 13.31 -0.01
CA GLY A 198 8.94 13.78 1.01
C GLY A 198 10.38 13.39 0.70
N THR A 199 11.32 13.92 1.46
CA THR A 199 12.72 13.54 1.31
C THR A 199 12.95 12.12 1.82
N LYS A 200 13.87 11.40 1.20
CA LYS A 200 14.30 10.06 1.63
C LYS A 200 14.71 10.02 3.10
N ARG A 201 15.27 11.14 3.61
CA ARG A 201 15.64 11.34 5.01
C ARG A 201 14.43 11.25 5.95
N VAL A 202 13.28 11.76 5.52
CA VAL A 202 12.02 11.70 6.29
C VAL A 202 11.53 10.25 6.40
N ALA A 203 11.60 9.48 5.32
CA ALA A 203 11.23 8.07 5.32
C ALA A 203 12.13 7.25 6.26
N ASP A 204 13.45 7.53 6.27
CA ASP A 204 14.40 6.87 7.17
C ASP A 204 14.13 7.22 8.65
N GLU A 205 13.78 8.46 8.95
CA GLU A 205 13.42 8.91 10.31
C GLU A 205 12.13 8.27 10.79
N ILE A 206 11.13 8.15 9.94
CA ILE A 206 9.88 7.43 10.24
C ILE A 206 10.17 5.97 10.57
N THR A 207 11.00 5.33 9.76
CA THR A 207 11.39 3.95 9.99
C THR A 207 12.09 3.76 11.33
N ARG A 208 12.96 4.71 11.71
CA ARG A 208 13.62 4.71 13.03
C ARG A 208 12.64 4.95 14.16
N PHE A 209 11.73 5.88 13.99
CA PHE A 209 10.70 6.19 14.99
C PHE A 209 9.79 4.99 15.23
N LEU A 210 9.37 4.32 14.17
CA LEU A 210 8.54 3.12 14.24
C LEU A 210 9.26 1.93 14.91
N ARG A 211 10.58 1.97 15.03
CA ARG A 211 11.40 0.96 15.72
C ARG A 211 11.59 1.22 17.22
N GLN A 212 11.28 2.43 17.70
CA GLN A 212 11.53 2.83 19.09
C GLN A 212 10.35 2.57 20.02
N ASP A 213 9.19 2.26 19.50
CA ASP A 213 7.98 1.86 20.22
C ASP A 213 7.73 0.35 20.10
#